data_042ac83d434a22f07ed13384ec7897ae
#
_entry.id   042ac83d434a22f07ed13384ec7897ae
#
_cell.length_a   1.000
_cell.length_b   1.000
_cell.length_c   1.000
_cell.angle_alpha   90.00
_cell.angle_beta   90.00
_cell.angle_gamma   90.00
#
_symmetry.space_group_name_H-M   'P 1'
#
loop_
_entity.id
_entity.type
_entity.pdbx_description
1 polymer ?
#
loop_
_entity_poly.entity_id
_entity_poly.type
_entity_poly.pdbx_seq_one_letter_code
_entity_poly.pdbx_strand_id
1 'polypeptide(L)'
;MPDKQKGPGRTIGSSILLIKTFIGQQSTVELWDTILARFDAEDREEFSRLTPAGWGSYRLFDSLLRHGAAAVHADPAVFADAFGAFQVEHDTAFLYKMALKFGGPGLMVLETDQLWRRYHNTGHLKVYEMLRNSAKARVADLSGGSPLLCVVVGGFIRKGLELAGASNVAMSHERCVHRGDANCEYAANWD
;
A
#
# COMPACT_ATOMS: atom_id res chain seq x y z
N MET A 1 -10.13 -23.90 6.60
CA MET A 1 -9.23 -23.41 5.54
C MET A 1 -7.82 -23.39 6.09
N PRO A 2 -6.80 -23.89 5.39
CA PRO A 2 -5.45 -23.89 5.93
C PRO A 2 -4.97 -22.45 6.17
N ASP A 3 -4.35 -22.27 7.32
CA ASP A 3 -3.77 -21.03 7.84
C ASP A 3 -2.67 -20.53 6.87
N LYS A 4 -3.01 -19.63 5.96
CA LYS A 4 -2.08 -19.04 4.97
C LYS A 4 -1.08 -18.05 5.60
N GLN A 5 -1.12 -17.85 6.92
CA GLN A 5 -0.45 -16.74 7.61
C GLN A 5 0.94 -17.08 8.20
N LYS A 6 1.51 -18.26 7.94
CA LYS A 6 2.80 -18.70 8.53
C LYS A 6 4.02 -18.54 7.62
N GLY A 7 3.96 -17.71 6.59
CA GLY A 7 5.09 -17.44 5.69
C GLY A 7 5.63 -16.02 5.81
N PRO A 8 6.74 -15.71 5.12
CA PRO A 8 7.22 -14.34 5.00
C PRO A 8 6.17 -13.47 4.34
N GLY A 9 6.08 -12.21 4.78
CA GLY A 9 5.12 -11.25 4.24
C GLY A 9 5.36 -10.96 2.76
N ARG A 10 4.28 -10.94 1.99
CA ARG A 10 4.27 -10.71 0.55
C ARG A 10 3.14 -9.78 0.13
N THR A 11 3.35 -9.08 -0.97
CA THR A 11 2.31 -8.30 -1.65
C THR A 11 2.04 -8.86 -3.04
N ILE A 12 0.85 -8.58 -3.59
CA ILE A 12 0.48 -9.03 -4.93
C ILE A 12 1.40 -8.42 -5.99
N GLY A 13 1.76 -9.23 -7.00
CA GLY A 13 2.68 -8.80 -8.04
C GLY A 13 2.20 -7.61 -8.85
N SER A 14 0.89 -7.45 -9.05
CA SER A 14 0.34 -6.26 -9.71
C SER A 14 0.69 -4.96 -8.99
N SER A 15 0.72 -4.94 -7.64
CA SER A 15 1.17 -3.79 -6.86
C SER A 15 2.64 -3.47 -7.10
N ILE A 16 3.50 -4.49 -7.12
CA ILE A 16 4.93 -4.30 -7.35
C ILE A 16 5.18 -3.79 -8.78
N LEU A 17 4.55 -4.40 -9.77
CA LEU A 17 4.72 -4.02 -11.17
C LEU A 17 4.17 -2.61 -11.48
N LEU A 18 3.17 -2.16 -10.74
CA LEU A 18 2.59 -0.83 -10.88
C LEU A 18 3.59 0.30 -10.54
N ILE A 19 4.61 0.03 -9.72
CA ILE A 19 5.68 0.99 -9.40
C ILE A 19 6.38 1.49 -10.68
N LYS A 20 6.58 0.61 -11.67
CA LYS A 20 7.18 1.01 -12.96
C LYS A 20 6.35 2.11 -13.64
N THR A 21 5.04 1.92 -13.70
CA THR A 21 4.13 2.92 -14.29
C THR A 21 4.15 4.24 -13.50
N PHE A 22 4.15 4.14 -12.17
CA PHE A 22 4.23 5.32 -11.29
C PHE A 22 5.51 6.12 -11.51
N ILE A 23 6.67 5.47 -11.59
CA ILE A 23 7.96 6.11 -11.86
C ILE A 23 7.96 6.76 -13.24
N GLY A 24 7.41 6.09 -14.26
CA GLY A 24 7.31 6.64 -15.61
C GLY A 24 6.45 7.91 -15.71
N GLN A 25 5.53 8.13 -14.76
CA GLN A 25 4.77 9.39 -14.65
C GLN A 25 5.52 10.51 -13.92
N GLN A 26 6.55 10.18 -13.13
CA GLN A 26 7.34 11.15 -12.37
C GLN A 26 8.54 11.71 -13.17
N SER A 27 8.87 11.12 -14.29
CA SER A 27 10.06 11.49 -15.06
C SER A 27 9.83 11.33 -16.57
N THR A 28 10.40 12.24 -17.34
CA THR A 28 10.45 12.15 -18.82
C THR A 28 11.62 11.30 -19.31
N VAL A 29 12.52 10.89 -18.42
CA VAL A 29 13.67 10.04 -18.72
C VAL A 29 13.34 8.60 -18.33
N GLU A 30 13.74 7.65 -19.18
CA GLU A 30 13.63 6.23 -18.86
C GLU A 30 14.60 5.87 -17.72
N LEU A 31 14.07 5.71 -16.52
CA LEU A 31 14.83 5.43 -15.29
C LEU A 31 14.82 3.95 -14.90
N TRP A 32 14.03 3.14 -15.59
CA TRP A 32 13.77 1.78 -15.16
C TRP A 32 15.02 0.90 -15.14
N ASP A 33 15.84 0.97 -16.17
CA ASP A 33 17.10 0.18 -16.24
C ASP A 33 18.08 0.60 -15.13
N THR A 34 18.12 1.90 -14.81
CA THR A 34 18.94 2.42 -13.72
C THR A 34 18.47 1.88 -12.36
N ILE A 35 17.17 1.71 -12.16
CA ILE A 35 16.60 1.12 -10.94
C ILE A 35 16.94 -0.36 -10.87
N LEU A 36 16.73 -1.12 -11.95
CA LEU A 36 17.04 -2.54 -12.00
C LEU A 36 18.55 -2.81 -11.81
N ALA A 37 19.42 -1.93 -12.27
CA ALA A 37 20.87 -2.05 -12.06
C ALA A 37 21.27 -1.97 -10.58
N ARG A 38 20.44 -1.35 -9.72
CA ARG A 38 20.67 -1.25 -8.26
C ARG A 38 20.17 -2.46 -7.47
N PHE A 39 19.44 -3.36 -8.10
CA PHE A 39 18.97 -4.58 -7.46
C PHE A 39 20.15 -5.50 -7.11
N ASP A 40 20.07 -6.13 -5.94
CA ASP A 40 20.92 -7.29 -5.66
C ASP A 40 20.50 -8.50 -6.49
N ALA A 41 21.24 -9.61 -6.38
CA ALA A 41 20.97 -10.81 -7.17
C ALA A 41 19.61 -11.44 -6.83
N GLU A 42 19.20 -11.38 -5.55
CA GLU A 42 17.96 -11.97 -5.06
C GLU A 42 16.75 -11.16 -5.53
N ASP A 43 16.79 -9.82 -5.43
CA ASP A 43 15.74 -8.93 -5.94
C ASP A 43 15.57 -9.06 -7.44
N ARG A 44 16.68 -9.16 -8.17
CA ARG A 44 16.67 -9.32 -9.63
C ARG A 44 16.06 -10.64 -10.05
N GLU A 45 16.41 -11.73 -9.38
CA GLU A 45 15.85 -13.06 -9.64
C GLU A 45 14.36 -13.10 -9.32
N GLU A 46 13.95 -12.59 -8.16
CA GLU A 46 12.54 -12.54 -7.75
C GLU A 46 11.71 -11.70 -8.73
N PHE A 47 12.20 -10.49 -9.07
CA PHE A 47 11.52 -9.59 -10.00
C PHE A 47 11.34 -10.19 -11.40
N SER A 48 12.36 -10.91 -11.91
CA SER A 48 12.33 -11.54 -13.25
C SER A 48 11.22 -12.60 -13.39
N ARG A 49 10.81 -13.21 -12.29
CA ARG A 49 9.75 -14.25 -12.23
C ARG A 49 8.39 -13.71 -11.82
N LEU A 50 8.31 -12.42 -11.46
CA LEU A 50 7.10 -11.84 -10.92
C LEU A 50 6.05 -11.68 -12.00
N THR A 51 4.85 -12.16 -11.72
CA THR A 51 3.67 -11.97 -12.56
C THR A 51 2.62 -11.11 -11.84
N PRO A 52 1.70 -10.45 -12.54
CA PRO A 52 0.66 -9.63 -11.87
C PRO A 52 -0.18 -10.38 -10.85
N ALA A 53 -0.47 -11.67 -11.08
CA ALA A 53 -1.23 -12.52 -10.16
C ALA A 53 -0.33 -13.28 -9.15
N GLY A 54 0.99 -13.18 -9.29
CA GLY A 54 1.96 -13.77 -8.36
C GLY A 54 2.09 -12.96 -7.08
N TRP A 55 2.98 -13.43 -6.20
CA TRP A 55 3.27 -12.79 -4.91
C TRP A 55 4.75 -12.46 -4.82
N GLY A 56 5.09 -11.19 -4.63
CA GLY A 56 6.46 -10.76 -4.37
C GLY A 56 6.69 -10.44 -2.90
N SER A 57 7.93 -10.59 -2.46
CA SER A 57 8.32 -10.32 -1.07
C SER A 57 8.18 -8.84 -0.71
N TYR A 58 7.92 -8.55 0.57
CA TYR A 58 7.99 -7.17 1.06
C TYR A 58 9.40 -6.59 0.95
N ARG A 59 10.45 -7.43 0.92
CA ARG A 59 11.82 -7.01 0.69
C ARG A 59 11.99 -6.40 -0.71
N LEU A 60 11.55 -7.12 -1.75
CA LEU A 60 11.57 -6.62 -3.12
C LEU A 60 10.73 -5.35 -3.27
N PHE A 61 9.55 -5.30 -2.62
CA PHE A 61 8.69 -4.13 -2.65
C PHE A 61 9.37 -2.89 -2.02
N ASP A 62 10.00 -3.06 -0.84
CA ASP A 62 10.76 -1.99 -0.17
C ASP A 62 11.96 -1.53 -1.00
N SER A 63 12.70 -2.46 -1.59
CA SER A 63 13.82 -2.19 -2.50
C SER A 63 13.39 -1.30 -3.67
N LEU A 64 12.28 -1.63 -4.32
CA LEU A 64 11.72 -0.84 -5.42
C LEU A 64 11.26 0.55 -4.98
N LEU A 65 10.62 0.68 -3.82
CA LEU A 65 10.23 2.00 -3.30
C LEU A 65 11.45 2.88 -3.05
N ARG A 66 12.51 2.35 -2.45
CA ARG A 66 13.76 3.09 -2.17
C ARG A 66 14.50 3.49 -3.44
N HIS A 67 14.69 2.54 -4.34
CA HIS A 67 15.41 2.81 -5.59
C HIS A 67 14.61 3.70 -6.53
N GLY A 68 13.28 3.55 -6.56
CA GLY A 68 12.38 4.44 -7.28
C GLY A 68 12.44 5.87 -6.77
N ALA A 69 12.31 6.06 -5.45
CA ALA A 69 12.43 7.38 -4.82
C ALA A 69 13.79 8.04 -5.14
N ALA A 70 14.88 7.29 -5.00
CA ALA A 70 16.22 7.79 -5.29
C ALA A 70 16.41 8.16 -6.76
N ALA A 71 15.77 7.43 -7.69
CA ALA A 71 15.86 7.71 -9.13
C ALA A 71 15.16 9.02 -9.52
N VAL A 72 14.09 9.38 -8.82
CA VAL A 72 13.36 10.65 -9.06
C VAL A 72 13.74 11.74 -8.05
N HIS A 73 14.80 11.55 -7.28
CA HIS A 73 15.29 12.49 -6.26
C HIS A 73 14.23 12.89 -5.21
N ALA A 74 13.33 11.96 -4.86
CA ALA A 74 12.30 12.16 -3.84
C ALA A 74 12.71 11.58 -2.48
N ASP A 75 12.11 12.12 -1.41
CA ASP A 75 12.14 11.46 -0.11
C ASP A 75 11.39 10.12 -0.18
N PRO A 76 11.95 9.01 0.34
CA PRO A 76 11.31 7.70 0.26
C PRO A 76 9.91 7.63 0.89
N ALA A 77 9.64 8.36 1.97
CA ALA A 77 8.33 8.35 2.60
C ALA A 77 7.30 9.15 1.77
N VAL A 78 7.70 10.29 1.22
CA VAL A 78 6.86 11.07 0.29
C VAL A 78 6.53 10.26 -0.97
N PHE A 79 7.53 9.57 -1.52
CA PHE A 79 7.34 8.69 -2.68
C PHE A 79 6.39 7.53 -2.36
N ALA A 80 6.55 6.88 -1.20
CA ALA A 80 5.72 5.76 -0.77
C ALA A 80 4.26 6.18 -0.52
N ASP A 81 4.01 7.34 0.10
CA ASP A 81 2.65 7.90 0.28
C ASP A 81 1.99 8.17 -1.07
N ALA A 82 2.69 8.86 -1.97
CA ALA A 82 2.20 9.16 -3.31
C ALA A 82 1.93 7.88 -4.12
N PHE A 83 2.79 6.85 -3.99
CA PHE A 83 2.56 5.57 -4.62
C PHE A 83 1.33 4.86 -4.05
N GLY A 84 1.10 4.91 -2.74
CA GLY A 84 -0.11 4.37 -2.10
C GLY A 84 -1.39 5.01 -2.67
N ALA A 85 -1.41 6.33 -2.84
CA ALA A 85 -2.49 7.05 -3.49
C ALA A 85 -2.69 6.63 -4.95
N PHE A 86 -1.59 6.52 -5.70
CA PHE A 86 -1.59 6.08 -7.10
C PHE A 86 -2.15 4.66 -7.27
N GLN A 87 -1.85 3.74 -6.36
CA GLN A 87 -2.40 2.38 -6.41
C GLN A 87 -3.93 2.37 -6.39
N VAL A 88 -4.55 3.17 -5.54
CA VAL A 88 -6.01 3.26 -5.46
C VAL A 88 -6.60 3.76 -6.76
N GLU A 89 -6.02 4.80 -7.34
CA GLU A 89 -6.49 5.39 -8.61
C GLU A 89 -6.40 4.40 -9.78
N HIS A 90 -5.44 3.48 -9.74
CA HIS A 90 -5.20 2.51 -10.81
C HIS A 90 -5.85 1.14 -10.56
N ASP A 91 -6.44 0.90 -9.37
CA ASP A 91 -7.25 -0.29 -9.13
C ASP A 91 -8.70 -0.06 -9.60
N THR A 92 -8.91 -0.23 -10.91
CA THR A 92 -10.24 -0.07 -11.53
C THR A 92 -11.32 -0.94 -10.90
N ALA A 93 -10.97 -2.14 -10.40
CA ALA A 93 -11.92 -3.02 -9.74
C ALA A 93 -12.31 -2.48 -8.35
N PHE A 94 -11.38 -1.84 -7.64
CA PHE A 94 -11.65 -1.16 -6.39
C PHE A 94 -12.54 0.07 -6.62
N LEU A 95 -12.17 0.93 -7.56
CA LEU A 95 -12.94 2.14 -7.90
C LEU A 95 -14.36 1.83 -8.35
N TYR A 96 -14.53 0.79 -9.17
CA TYR A 96 -15.85 0.37 -9.63
C TYR A 96 -16.74 -0.12 -8.49
N LYS A 97 -16.19 -0.92 -7.56
CA LYS A 97 -16.92 -1.36 -6.37
C LYS A 97 -17.26 -0.20 -5.44
N MET A 98 -16.35 0.75 -5.30
CA MET A 98 -16.56 1.96 -4.52
C MET A 98 -17.71 2.81 -5.09
N ALA A 99 -17.68 3.08 -6.38
CA ALA A 99 -18.69 3.90 -7.05
C ALA A 99 -20.08 3.25 -7.02
N LEU A 100 -20.18 1.94 -7.14
CA LEU A 100 -21.46 1.23 -7.20
C LEU A 100 -22.06 0.85 -5.84
N LYS A 101 -21.23 0.59 -4.83
CA LYS A 101 -21.72 0.07 -3.54
C LYS A 101 -21.82 1.12 -2.45
N PHE A 102 -21.07 2.20 -2.51
CA PHE A 102 -20.84 3.03 -1.34
C PHE A 102 -21.27 4.47 -1.56
N GLY A 103 -22.36 4.83 -0.93
CA GLY A 103 -22.84 6.21 -0.82
C GLY A 103 -22.02 7.07 0.17
N GLY A 104 -20.71 6.80 0.36
CA GLY A 104 -19.85 7.60 1.24
C GLY A 104 -18.77 6.82 2.00
N PRO A 105 -17.86 7.53 2.72
CA PRO A 105 -16.72 6.95 3.45
C PRO A 105 -17.10 5.86 4.46
N GLY A 106 -18.27 5.96 5.09
CA GLY A 106 -18.75 5.04 6.12
C GLY A 106 -18.92 3.58 5.67
N LEU A 107 -19.17 3.37 4.39
CA LEU A 107 -19.38 2.02 3.85
C LEU A 107 -18.10 1.32 3.39
N MET A 108 -16.98 2.06 3.22
CA MET A 108 -15.67 1.47 2.97
C MET A 108 -15.21 0.52 4.08
N VAL A 109 -15.69 0.74 5.28
CA VAL A 109 -15.30 0.02 6.49
C VAL A 109 -15.63 -1.46 6.44
N LEU A 110 -16.71 -1.84 5.76
CA LEU A 110 -17.25 -3.19 5.83
C LEU A 110 -16.40 -4.26 5.09
N GLU A 111 -15.54 -3.86 4.15
CA GLU A 111 -14.75 -4.78 3.33
C GLU A 111 -13.23 -4.58 3.47
N THR A 112 -12.75 -3.83 4.47
CA THR A 112 -11.32 -3.50 4.60
C THR A 112 -10.42 -4.73 4.73
N ASP A 113 -10.84 -5.78 5.46
CA ASP A 113 -10.05 -7.01 5.58
C ASP A 113 -10.01 -7.82 4.28
N GLN A 114 -11.10 -7.83 3.51
CA GLN A 114 -11.10 -8.49 2.19
C GLN A 114 -10.19 -7.74 1.21
N LEU A 115 -10.22 -6.41 1.26
CA LEU A 115 -9.35 -5.57 0.47
C LEU A 115 -7.88 -5.80 0.85
N TRP A 116 -7.57 -5.84 2.16
CA TRP A 116 -6.23 -6.15 2.64
C TRP A 116 -5.70 -7.47 2.08
N ARG A 117 -6.48 -8.54 2.19
CA ARG A 117 -6.13 -9.89 1.71
C ARG A 117 -5.95 -9.98 0.20
N ARG A 118 -6.44 -9.02 -0.55
CA ARG A 118 -6.20 -8.92 -1.99
C ARG A 118 -4.77 -8.48 -2.30
N TYR A 119 -4.22 -7.60 -1.46
CA TYR A 119 -2.89 -7.05 -1.64
C TYR A 119 -1.81 -7.74 -0.82
N HIS A 120 -2.15 -8.32 0.33
CA HIS A 120 -1.22 -8.82 1.30
C HIS A 120 -1.58 -10.24 1.77
N ASN A 121 -0.54 -11.09 1.93
CA ASN A 121 -0.73 -12.47 2.39
C ASN A 121 -0.67 -12.61 3.91
N THR A 122 -0.24 -11.58 4.64
CA THR A 122 -0.17 -11.54 6.11
C THR A 122 -0.87 -10.29 6.64
N GLY A 123 -1.26 -10.35 7.90
CA GLY A 123 -1.95 -9.26 8.57
C GLY A 123 -3.45 -9.18 8.27
N HIS A 124 -4.12 -8.35 9.05
CA HIS A 124 -5.56 -8.08 8.98
C HIS A 124 -5.82 -6.60 9.17
N LEU A 125 -6.44 -5.95 8.20
CA LEU A 125 -6.86 -4.56 8.33
C LEU A 125 -8.31 -4.51 8.83
N LYS A 126 -8.50 -3.87 9.98
CA LYS A 126 -9.83 -3.64 10.56
C LYS A 126 -10.01 -2.19 10.96
N VAL A 127 -11.12 -1.60 10.57
CA VAL A 127 -11.59 -0.35 11.15
C VAL A 127 -12.29 -0.69 12.48
N TYR A 128 -11.85 -0.08 13.56
CA TYR A 128 -12.36 -0.34 14.91
C TYR A 128 -13.09 0.86 15.53
N GLU A 129 -12.94 2.02 14.92
CA GLU A 129 -13.68 3.22 15.27
C GLU A 129 -14.09 3.94 13.98
N MET A 130 -15.34 4.35 13.89
CA MET A 130 -15.87 5.09 12.75
C MET A 130 -16.89 6.11 13.27
N LEU A 131 -16.58 7.37 13.07
CA LEU A 131 -17.45 8.49 13.36
C LEU A 131 -17.83 9.20 12.05
N ARG A 132 -18.61 10.26 12.13
CA ARG A 132 -19.07 11.00 10.95
C ARG A 132 -17.90 11.51 10.10
N ASN A 133 -16.87 12.04 10.74
CA ASN A 133 -15.75 12.75 10.10
C ASN A 133 -14.39 12.18 10.52
N SER A 134 -14.36 10.97 11.07
CA SER A 134 -13.10 10.30 11.44
C SER A 134 -13.22 8.78 11.43
N ALA A 135 -12.08 8.12 11.25
CA ALA A 135 -11.98 6.68 11.36
C ALA A 135 -10.63 6.28 11.96
N LYS A 136 -10.62 5.16 12.69
CA LYS A 136 -9.38 4.51 13.11
C LYS A 136 -9.33 3.08 12.62
N ALA A 137 -8.20 2.72 12.05
CA ALA A 137 -7.95 1.39 11.51
C ALA A 137 -6.68 0.79 12.12
N ARG A 138 -6.65 -0.54 12.21
CA ARG A 138 -5.52 -1.31 12.73
C ARG A 138 -5.14 -2.40 11.76
N VAL A 139 -3.85 -2.55 11.49
CA VAL A 139 -3.27 -3.75 10.88
C VAL A 139 -2.66 -4.58 12.00
N ALA A 140 -3.27 -5.72 12.28
CA ALA A 140 -2.79 -6.71 13.23
C ALA A 140 -2.09 -7.87 12.51
N ASP A 141 -1.24 -8.61 13.22
CA ASP A 141 -0.57 -9.83 12.75
C ASP A 141 0.22 -9.65 11.43
N LEU A 142 0.75 -8.43 11.20
CA LEU A 142 1.61 -8.14 10.06
C LEU A 142 2.97 -8.82 10.24
N SER A 143 3.31 -9.75 9.36
CA SER A 143 4.61 -10.42 9.36
C SER A 143 5.51 -9.84 8.28
N GLY A 144 6.63 -9.27 8.69
CA GLY A 144 7.57 -8.62 7.76
C GLY A 144 7.11 -7.23 7.33
N GLY A 145 7.62 -6.77 6.20
CA GLY A 145 7.39 -5.42 5.69
C GLY A 145 8.46 -4.45 6.14
N SER A 146 8.20 -3.18 5.92
CA SER A 146 9.09 -2.08 6.27
C SER A 146 8.27 -0.85 6.67
N PRO A 147 8.91 0.17 7.28
CA PRO A 147 8.24 1.45 7.49
C PRO A 147 7.62 2.05 6.23
N LEU A 148 8.22 1.86 5.05
CA LEU A 148 7.69 2.37 3.78
C LEU A 148 6.39 1.66 3.37
N LEU A 149 6.25 0.35 3.63
CA LEU A 149 4.97 -0.35 3.44
C LEU A 149 3.85 0.32 4.24
N CYS A 150 4.14 0.68 5.51
CA CYS A 150 3.16 1.36 6.34
C CYS A 150 2.78 2.73 5.79
N VAL A 151 3.71 3.44 5.18
CA VAL A 151 3.44 4.73 4.52
C VAL A 151 2.58 4.53 3.27
N VAL A 152 2.87 3.53 2.44
CA VAL A 152 2.02 3.16 1.28
C VAL A 152 0.59 2.89 1.72
N VAL A 153 0.40 2.14 2.81
CA VAL A 153 -0.93 1.85 3.37
C VAL A 153 -1.65 3.13 3.80
N GLY A 154 -0.93 4.07 4.43
CA GLY A 154 -1.48 5.39 4.80
C GLY A 154 -1.98 6.17 3.58
N GLY A 155 -1.14 6.30 2.54
CA GLY A 155 -1.48 6.97 1.29
C GLY A 155 -2.68 6.30 0.58
N PHE A 156 -2.72 4.97 0.58
CA PHE A 156 -3.83 4.18 0.04
C PHE A 156 -5.15 4.47 0.77
N ILE A 157 -5.15 4.46 2.11
CA ILE A 157 -6.35 4.75 2.92
C ILE A 157 -6.82 6.18 2.68
N ARG A 158 -5.91 7.17 2.75
CA ARG A 158 -6.20 8.58 2.51
C ARG A 158 -6.89 8.78 1.17
N LYS A 159 -6.30 8.28 0.10
CA LYS A 159 -6.85 8.42 -1.26
C LYS A 159 -8.17 7.68 -1.43
N GLY A 160 -8.31 6.51 -0.82
CA GLY A 160 -9.58 5.77 -0.80
C GLY A 160 -10.71 6.58 -0.17
N LEU A 161 -10.46 7.25 0.96
CA LEU A 161 -11.44 8.13 1.63
C LEU A 161 -11.79 9.34 0.74
N GLU A 162 -10.80 9.98 0.11
CA GLU A 162 -11.02 11.08 -0.84
C GLU A 162 -11.93 10.66 -2.00
N LEU A 163 -11.67 9.51 -2.61
CA LEU A 163 -12.49 8.95 -3.69
C LEU A 163 -13.90 8.54 -3.23
N ALA A 164 -14.06 8.24 -1.94
CA ALA A 164 -15.37 7.99 -1.32
C ALA A 164 -16.14 9.28 -0.97
N GLY A 165 -15.58 10.45 -1.27
CA GLY A 165 -16.23 11.76 -1.09
C GLY A 165 -15.81 12.52 0.18
N ALA A 166 -14.81 12.03 0.93
CA ALA A 166 -14.21 12.80 2.02
C ALA A 166 -13.35 13.94 1.47
N SER A 167 -13.39 15.11 2.08
CA SER A 167 -12.54 16.25 1.74
C SER A 167 -11.57 16.56 2.89
N ASN A 168 -10.43 17.15 2.54
CA ASN A 168 -9.40 17.55 3.50
C ASN A 168 -8.94 16.40 4.42
N VAL A 169 -8.73 15.21 3.85
CA VAL A 169 -8.37 14.02 4.63
C VAL A 169 -6.98 14.18 5.25
N ALA A 170 -6.93 14.31 6.56
CA ALA A 170 -5.72 14.28 7.36
C ALA A 170 -5.49 12.86 7.89
N MET A 171 -4.32 12.29 7.60
CA MET A 171 -3.92 10.95 8.04
C MET A 171 -2.78 11.01 9.06
N SER A 172 -2.85 10.16 10.08
CA SER A 172 -1.73 9.88 10.98
C SER A 172 -1.50 8.39 11.14
N HIS A 173 -0.22 8.00 11.25
CA HIS A 173 0.22 6.64 11.59
C HIS A 173 0.67 6.64 13.05
N GLU A 174 -0.25 6.34 13.95
CA GLU A 174 -0.09 6.55 15.40
C GLU A 174 0.83 5.49 16.02
N ARG A 175 0.68 4.21 15.64
CA ARG A 175 1.47 3.08 16.11
C ARG A 175 2.03 2.29 14.94
N CYS A 176 3.19 1.66 15.12
CA CYS A 176 3.86 0.90 14.07
C CYS A 176 4.66 -0.29 14.62
N VAL A 177 4.44 -1.47 14.07
CA VAL A 177 5.22 -2.68 14.42
C VAL A 177 6.73 -2.47 14.21
N HIS A 178 7.13 -1.63 13.26
CA HIS A 178 8.54 -1.29 13.00
C HIS A 178 9.11 -0.25 13.99
N ARG A 179 8.28 0.29 14.89
CA ARG A 179 8.67 1.13 16.04
C ARG A 179 8.57 0.39 17.37
N GLY A 180 8.26 -0.92 17.34
CA GLY A 180 8.12 -1.77 18.51
C GLY A 180 6.69 -1.86 19.06
N ASP A 181 5.70 -1.28 18.39
CA ASP A 181 4.29 -1.45 18.78
C ASP A 181 3.76 -2.82 18.38
N ALA A 182 2.69 -3.29 19.04
CA ALA A 182 2.07 -4.58 18.75
C ALA A 182 1.35 -4.62 17.39
N ASN A 183 0.89 -3.45 16.90
CA ASN A 183 0.12 -3.31 15.66
C ASN A 183 0.49 -2.00 14.95
N CYS A 184 0.15 -1.88 13.67
CA CYS A 184 0.11 -0.59 13.00
C CYS A 184 -1.29 0.02 13.16
N GLU A 185 -1.38 1.27 13.63
CA GLU A 185 -2.65 2.00 13.81
C GLU A 185 -2.65 3.30 13.03
N TYR A 186 -3.73 3.52 12.31
CA TYR A 186 -3.95 4.69 11.47
C TYR A 186 -5.18 5.44 11.96
N ALA A 187 -5.09 6.75 12.03
CA ALA A 187 -6.24 7.62 12.25
C ALA A 187 -6.41 8.57 11.07
N ALA A 188 -7.65 8.74 10.63
CA ALA A 188 -8.05 9.66 9.58
C ALA A 188 -9.12 10.62 10.11
N ASN A 189 -9.01 11.90 9.74
CA ASN A 189 -10.02 12.91 9.96
C ASN A 189 -10.30 13.63 8.63
N TRP A 190 -11.54 14.02 8.38
CA TRP A 190 -11.96 14.72 7.16
C TRP A 190 -13.13 15.64 7.41
N ASP A 191 -13.49 16.46 6.42
CA ASP A 191 -14.67 17.36 6.42
C ASP A 191 -15.89 16.71 5.76
#